data_d382cd5382cadff6c8729a72fd0a84a1
#
_entry.id   d382cd5382cadff6c8729a72fd0a84a1
#
_cell.length_a   1.000
_cell.length_b   1.000
_cell.length_c   1.000
_cell.angle_alpha   90.00
_cell.angle_beta   90.00
_cell.angle_gamma   90.00
#
_symmetry.space_group_name_H-M   'P 1'
#
loop_
_entity.id
_entity.type
_entity.pdbx_description
1 polymer ?
#
loop_
_entity_poly.entity_id
_entity_poly.type
_entity_poly.pdbx_seq_one_letter_code
_entity_poly.pdbx_strand_id
1 'polypeptide(L)'
;MEIKKAEIKDLDIVIKLKMDMFKEVGSIVLLQDNAEKHIYEKYKELYQQEKCCHYLVYENDSVIACGGAVTKEDVPFCFFKTPMYGYIIDVY
;
A
#
# COMPACT_ATOMS: atom_id res chain seq x y z
N MET A 1 -15.61 -11.16 11.28
CA MET A 1 -14.41 -10.58 10.64
C MET A 1 -14.49 -10.83 9.15
N GLU A 2 -14.24 -9.81 8.36
CA GLU A 2 -14.36 -9.87 6.90
C GLU A 2 -13.10 -9.28 6.26
N ILE A 3 -12.62 -9.91 5.20
CA ILE A 3 -11.44 -9.43 4.46
C ILE A 3 -11.91 -9.03 3.07
N LYS A 4 -11.64 -7.79 2.67
CA LYS A 4 -12.03 -7.28 1.36
C LYS A 4 -10.83 -6.66 0.65
N LYS A 5 -10.76 -6.88 -0.66
CA LYS A 5 -9.80 -6.18 -1.50
C LYS A 5 -10.20 -4.71 -1.63
N ALA A 6 -9.27 -3.81 -1.37
CA ALA A 6 -9.51 -2.38 -1.51
C ALA A 6 -9.64 -1.99 -2.97
N GLU A 7 -10.56 -1.07 -3.23
CA GLU A 7 -10.74 -0.43 -4.54
C GLU A 7 -10.20 1.00 -4.49
N ILE A 8 -10.17 1.69 -5.61
CA ILE A 8 -9.71 3.09 -5.65
C ILE A 8 -10.49 3.96 -4.66
N LYS A 9 -11.80 3.72 -4.52
CA LYS A 9 -12.64 4.46 -3.57
C LYS A 9 -12.21 4.27 -2.11
N ASP A 10 -11.46 3.21 -1.82
CA ASP A 10 -11.00 2.89 -0.46
C ASP A 10 -9.60 3.44 -0.16
N LEU A 11 -8.96 4.11 -1.12
CA LEU A 11 -7.59 4.61 -0.95
C LEU A 11 -7.44 5.56 0.23
N ASP A 12 -8.46 6.36 0.55
CA ASP A 12 -8.42 7.25 1.72
C ASP A 12 -8.22 6.45 3.01
N ILE A 13 -8.86 5.30 3.11
CA ILE A 13 -8.72 4.41 4.28
C ILE A 13 -7.30 3.83 4.32
N VAL A 14 -6.81 3.35 3.19
CA VAL A 14 -5.46 2.79 3.07
C VAL A 14 -4.41 3.82 3.47
N ILE A 15 -4.54 5.03 2.95
CA ILE A 15 -3.59 6.12 3.23
C ILE A 15 -3.64 6.51 4.71
N LYS A 16 -4.83 6.59 5.28
CA LYS A 16 -4.96 6.88 6.71
C LYS A 16 -4.24 5.86 7.58
N LEU A 17 -4.42 4.58 7.28
CA LEU A 17 -3.74 3.50 8.02
C LEU A 17 -2.23 3.59 7.86
N LYS A 18 -1.76 3.90 6.66
CA LYS A 18 -0.34 4.09 6.41
C LYS A 18 0.23 5.26 7.21
N MET A 19 -0.48 6.38 7.27
CA MET A 19 -0.05 7.54 8.05
C MET A 19 -0.06 7.23 9.55
N ASP A 20 -1.05 6.48 10.03
CA ASP A 20 -1.10 6.04 11.42
C ASP A 20 0.09 5.13 11.76
N MET A 21 0.47 4.25 10.84
CA MET A 21 1.65 3.40 10.99
C MET A 21 2.93 4.25 11.11
N PHE A 22 3.10 5.25 10.25
CA PHE A 22 4.25 6.15 10.33
C PHE A 22 4.30 6.91 11.65
N LYS A 23 3.14 7.30 12.19
CA LYS A 23 3.06 7.93 13.50
C LYS A 23 3.52 7.00 14.60
N GLU A 24 3.06 5.76 14.61
CA GLU A 24 3.41 4.79 15.65
C GLU A 24 4.91 4.50 15.69
N VAL A 25 5.55 4.40 14.55
CA VAL A 25 6.99 4.13 14.48
C VAL A 25 7.85 5.39 14.55
N GLY A 26 7.23 6.57 14.71
CA GLY A 26 7.95 7.82 14.83
C GLY A 26 8.57 8.32 13.53
N SER A 27 8.12 7.82 12.39
CA SER A 27 8.71 8.18 11.08
C SER A 27 8.04 9.38 10.42
N ILE A 28 6.97 9.92 10.99
CA ILE A 28 6.21 11.00 10.36
C ILE A 28 7.08 12.22 10.08
N VAL A 29 8.05 12.51 10.95
CA VAL A 29 8.95 13.65 10.81
C VAL A 29 9.95 13.51 9.67
N LEU A 30 10.12 12.29 9.15
CA LEU A 30 11.04 12.00 8.06
C LEU A 30 10.38 12.15 6.69
N LEU A 31 9.06 12.33 6.66
CA LEU A 31 8.32 12.43 5.41
C LEU A 31 8.46 13.82 4.80
N GLN A 32 8.44 13.84 3.47
CA GLN A 32 8.43 15.10 2.71
C GLN A 32 7.12 15.85 2.96
N ASP A 33 7.17 17.17 2.74
CA ASP A 33 5.95 17.97 2.72
C ASP A 33 4.98 17.40 1.68
N ASN A 34 3.69 17.39 2.00
CA ASN A 34 2.64 16.81 1.14
C ASN A 34 2.84 15.32 0.83
N ALA A 35 3.54 14.58 1.70
CA ALA A 35 3.77 13.15 1.48
C ALA A 35 2.47 12.37 1.32
N GLU A 36 1.46 12.68 2.13
CA GLU A 36 0.15 12.01 2.06
C GLU A 36 -0.48 12.13 0.67
N LYS A 37 -0.44 13.33 0.10
CA LYS A 37 -0.96 13.57 -1.26
C LYS A 37 -0.16 12.79 -2.30
N HIS A 38 1.17 12.79 -2.20
CA HIS A 38 2.04 12.07 -3.14
C HIS A 38 1.83 10.56 -3.05
N ILE A 39 1.66 10.03 -1.85
CA ILE A 39 1.37 8.61 -1.64
C ILE A 39 0.03 8.25 -2.29
N TYR A 40 -0.99 9.06 -2.07
CA TYR A 40 -2.32 8.86 -2.66
C TYR A 40 -2.23 8.81 -4.20
N GLU A 41 -1.59 9.79 -4.80
CA GLU A 41 -1.45 9.88 -6.26
C GLU A 41 -0.70 8.67 -6.82
N LYS A 42 0.38 8.26 -6.16
CA LYS A 42 1.17 7.10 -6.58
C LYS A 42 0.39 5.80 -6.47
N TYR A 43 -0.31 5.60 -5.36
CA TYR A 43 -1.13 4.40 -5.19
C TYR A 43 -2.28 4.35 -6.18
N LYS A 44 -2.91 5.48 -6.45
CA LYS A 44 -3.97 5.56 -7.46
C LYS A 44 -3.45 5.11 -8.83
N GLU A 45 -2.29 5.61 -9.22
CA GLU A 45 -1.63 5.21 -10.47
C GLU A 45 -1.36 3.72 -10.50
N LEU A 46 -0.77 3.18 -9.43
CA LEU A 46 -0.44 1.75 -9.33
C LEU A 46 -1.68 0.87 -9.34
N TYR A 47 -2.76 1.31 -8.70
CA TYR A 47 -4.03 0.59 -8.74
C TYR A 47 -4.60 0.53 -10.15
N GLN A 48 -4.55 1.66 -10.87
CA GLN A 48 -5.03 1.73 -12.26
C GLN A 48 -4.21 0.83 -13.18
N GLN A 49 -2.93 0.65 -12.90
CA GLN A 49 -2.04 -0.22 -13.66
C GLN A 49 -2.07 -1.67 -13.18
N GLU A 50 -2.86 -1.97 -12.16
CA GLU A 50 -2.94 -3.31 -11.54
C GLU A 50 -1.58 -3.80 -11.00
N LYS A 51 -0.75 -2.88 -10.53
CA LYS A 51 0.59 -3.16 -9.97
C LYS A 51 0.63 -3.13 -8.46
N CYS A 52 -0.47 -2.76 -7.82
CA CYS A 52 -0.56 -2.65 -6.37
C CYS A 52 -1.95 -3.05 -5.92
N CYS A 53 -2.03 -3.74 -4.80
CA CYS A 53 -3.31 -4.03 -4.17
C CYS A 53 -3.16 -3.99 -2.65
N HIS A 54 -4.29 -3.74 -1.99
CA HIS A 54 -4.39 -3.83 -0.54
C HIS A 54 -5.61 -4.66 -0.18
N TYR A 55 -5.53 -5.33 0.96
CA TYR A 55 -6.68 -6.01 1.56
C TYR A 55 -6.94 -5.35 2.92
N LEU A 56 -8.20 -5.10 3.18
CA LEU A 56 -8.68 -4.48 4.41
C LEU A 56 -9.43 -5.52 5.23
N VAL A 57 -9.15 -5.54 6.52
CA VAL A 57 -9.86 -6.42 7.46
C VAL A 57 -10.87 -5.60 8.21
N TYR A 58 -12.14 -6.00 8.13
CA TYR A 58 -13.26 -5.32 8.77
C TYR A 58 -13.77 -6.12 9.95
N GLU A 59 -14.16 -5.43 10.99
CA GLU A 59 -14.92 -5.97 12.10
C GLU A 59 -15.97 -4.95 12.50
N ASN A 60 -17.27 -5.35 12.45
CA ASN A 60 -18.39 -4.47 12.76
C ASN A 60 -18.31 -3.14 11.97
N ASP A 61 -18.08 -3.21 10.68
CA ASP A 61 -17.98 -2.08 9.75
C ASP A 61 -16.78 -1.15 10.00
N SER A 62 -15.87 -1.55 10.88
CA SER A 62 -14.63 -0.80 11.12
C SER A 62 -13.44 -1.55 10.53
N VAL A 63 -12.52 -0.82 9.90
CA VAL A 63 -11.27 -1.39 9.42
C VAL A 63 -10.32 -1.51 10.59
N ILE A 64 -9.86 -2.74 10.87
CA ILE A 64 -8.97 -3.02 12.00
C ILE A 64 -7.55 -3.37 11.56
N ALA A 65 -7.35 -3.72 10.30
CA ALA A 65 -6.03 -4.09 9.81
C ALA A 65 -5.96 -3.96 8.30
N CYS A 66 -4.77 -3.94 7.76
CA CYS A 66 -4.55 -3.97 6.32
C CYS A 66 -3.24 -4.69 5.98
N GLY A 67 -3.12 -5.07 4.74
CA GLY A 67 -1.89 -5.59 4.15
C GLY A 67 -1.93 -5.32 2.66
N GLY A 68 -0.78 -5.13 2.06
CA GLY A 68 -0.72 -4.84 0.64
C GLY A 68 0.44 -5.52 -0.05
N ALA A 69 0.43 -5.45 -1.36
CA ALA A 69 1.50 -5.92 -2.21
C ALA A 69 1.65 -5.02 -3.43
N VAL A 70 2.87 -4.84 -3.86
CA VAL A 70 3.19 -4.08 -5.06
C VAL A 70 4.12 -4.92 -5.93
N THR A 71 3.92 -4.83 -7.26
CA THR A 71 4.82 -5.48 -8.21
C THR A 71 6.02 -4.58 -8.42
N LYS A 72 7.21 -5.15 -8.23
CA LYS A 72 8.49 -4.49 -8.46
C LYS A 72 9.18 -5.11 -9.65
N GLU A 73 9.88 -4.28 -10.42
CA GLU A 73 10.66 -4.73 -11.57
C GLU A 73 12.12 -4.32 -11.36
N ASP A 74 13.00 -5.30 -11.38
CA ASP A 74 14.44 -5.08 -11.26
C ASP A 74 15.11 -5.03 -12.63
N VAL A 75 16.35 -4.55 -12.64
CA VAL A 75 17.21 -4.65 -13.81
C VAL A 75 17.38 -6.14 -14.15
N PRO A 76 17.17 -6.55 -15.41
CA PRO A 76 17.30 -7.96 -15.77
C PRO A 76 18.71 -8.49 -15.54
N PHE A 77 18.81 -9.63 -14.85
CA PHE A 77 20.06 -10.36 -14.65
C PHE A 77 19.97 -11.73 -15.30
N CYS A 78 21.12 -12.26 -15.69
CA CYS A 78 21.19 -13.57 -16.35
C CYS A 78 20.65 -14.72 -15.49
N PHE A 79 20.58 -14.55 -14.19
CA PHE A 79 20.05 -15.57 -13.27
C PHE A 79 18.54 -15.57 -13.16
N PHE A 80 17.87 -14.53 -13.60
CA PHE A 80 16.42 -14.38 -13.46
C PHE A 80 15.76 -14.32 -14.85
N LYS A 81 14.84 -15.22 -15.10
CA LYS A 81 14.07 -15.24 -16.35
C LYS A 81 13.05 -14.11 -16.39
N THR A 82 12.53 -13.72 -15.21
CA THR A 82 11.55 -12.64 -15.09
C THR A 82 12.06 -11.68 -14.02
N PRO A 83 12.30 -10.41 -14.36
CA PRO A 83 12.81 -9.44 -13.40
C PRO A 83 11.75 -8.87 -12.46
N MET A 84 10.51 -9.35 -12.52
CA MET A 84 9.41 -8.87 -11.70
C MET A 84 9.22 -9.74 -10.47
N TYR A 85 8.87 -9.09 -9.36
CA TYR A 85 8.58 -9.78 -8.10
C TYR A 85 7.52 -9.02 -7.31
N GLY A 86 6.84 -9.73 -6.40
CA GLY A 86 5.90 -9.13 -5.48
C GLY A 86 6.61 -8.68 -4.21
N TYR A 87 6.24 -7.52 -3.72
CA TYR A 87 6.77 -6.93 -2.50
C TYR A 87 5.62 -6.63 -1.53
N ILE A 88 5.70 -7.19 -0.32
CA ILE A 88 4.66 -6.97 0.70
C ILE A 88 4.87 -5.61 1.34
N ILE A 89 3.80 -4.83 1.39
CA ILE A 89 3.81 -3.47 1.93
C ILE A 89 2.66 -3.25 2.88
N ASP A 90 2.76 -2.20 3.70
CA ASP A 90 1.66 -1.65 4.49
C ASP A 90 0.92 -2.67 5.36
N VAL A 91 1.66 -3.59 5.97
CA VAL A 91 1.07 -4.51 6.95
C VAL A 91 0.89 -3.76 8.28
N TYR A 92 -0.36 -3.63 8.70
CA TYR A 92 -0.67 -2.84 9.89
C TYR A 92 -1.86 -3.39 10.69
#